data_91d126ec3583408e9caf333f66d2438d
#
_entry.id   91d126ec3583408e9caf333f66d2438d
#
_cell.length_a   1.000
_cell.length_b   1.000
_cell.length_c   1.000
_cell.angle_alpha   90.00
_cell.angle_beta   90.00
_cell.angle_gamma   90.00
#
_symmetry.space_group_name_H-M   'P 1'
#
loop_
_entity.id
_entity.type
_entity.pdbx_description
1 polymer ?
#
loop_
_entity_poly.entity_id
_entity_poly.type
_entity_poly.pdbx_seq_one_letter_code
_entity_poly.pdbx_strand_id
1 'polypeptide(L)'
;MRKLMFAIIALCAASVMVGCDDDRAPKSTRNAFEARYPNAIDVDWDKKHGYSVAEFHIKGQWGECEAWYTKDGDWVMTSFDIHYSDLPTAIQSSFETEYGKETPVSDVERLERNNADTIYFIEAQMVYNGYLTSLNLDYAEDGTLLRTSVDVEDYDNVYYYLPW
;
A
#
# COMPACT_ATOMS: atom_id res chain seq x y z
N MET A 1 -3.48 -2.91 -76.77
CA MET A 1 -4.38 -3.00 -75.61
C MET A 1 -3.53 -2.87 -74.35
N ARG A 2 -3.47 -1.66 -73.78
CA ARG A 2 -2.63 -1.34 -72.63
C ARG A 2 -3.48 -1.53 -71.35
N LYS A 3 -3.12 -2.47 -70.47
CA LYS A 3 -3.75 -2.66 -69.16
C LYS A 3 -3.11 -1.68 -68.20
N LEU A 4 -3.87 -0.69 -67.72
CA LEU A 4 -3.50 0.16 -66.57
C LEU A 4 -3.75 -0.67 -65.30
N MET A 5 -2.70 -0.92 -64.54
CA MET A 5 -2.73 -1.39 -63.17
C MET A 5 -2.84 -0.17 -62.24
N PHE A 6 -3.97 -0.01 -61.57
CA PHE A 6 -4.11 0.93 -60.47
C PHE A 6 -3.56 0.29 -59.19
N ALA A 7 -2.45 0.80 -58.70
CA ALA A 7 -1.93 0.45 -57.37
C ALA A 7 -2.68 1.31 -56.34
N ILE A 8 -3.52 0.66 -55.55
CA ILE A 8 -4.15 1.27 -54.37
C ILE A 8 -3.14 1.23 -53.22
N ILE A 9 -2.60 2.39 -52.90
CA ILE A 9 -1.80 2.56 -51.67
C ILE A 9 -2.74 2.74 -50.53
N ALA A 10 -2.93 1.65 -49.72
CA ALA A 10 -3.63 1.71 -48.46
C ALA A 10 -2.74 2.43 -47.43
N LEU A 11 -3.04 3.69 -47.16
CA LEU A 11 -2.42 4.47 -46.09
C LEU A 11 -3.04 3.99 -44.75
N CYS A 12 -2.37 3.05 -44.08
CA CYS A 12 -2.69 2.72 -42.71
C CYS A 12 -2.34 3.90 -41.82
N ALA A 13 -3.34 4.72 -41.51
CA ALA A 13 -3.25 5.68 -40.40
C ALA A 13 -3.20 4.87 -39.10
N ALA A 14 -2.00 4.68 -38.57
CA ALA A 14 -1.81 4.23 -37.21
C ALA A 14 -2.31 5.35 -36.30
N SER A 15 -3.54 5.23 -35.84
CA SER A 15 -4.09 6.03 -34.75
C SER A 15 -3.30 5.67 -33.51
N VAL A 16 -2.29 6.47 -33.16
CA VAL A 16 -1.69 6.44 -31.83
C VAL A 16 -2.77 6.95 -30.89
N MET A 17 -3.51 6.03 -30.27
CA MET A 17 -4.31 6.36 -29.10
C MET A 17 -3.31 6.73 -28.00
N VAL A 18 -3.05 8.03 -27.84
CA VAL A 18 -2.49 8.57 -26.60
C VAL A 18 -3.63 8.46 -25.59
N GLY A 19 -3.72 7.32 -24.93
CA GLY A 19 -4.49 7.20 -23.71
C GLY A 19 -3.86 8.18 -22.72
N CYS A 20 -4.63 9.15 -22.24
CA CYS A 20 -4.26 9.91 -21.05
C CYS A 20 -4.26 8.92 -19.88
N ASP A 21 -3.12 8.33 -19.58
CA ASP A 21 -2.85 7.62 -18.33
C ASP A 21 -2.61 8.69 -17.24
N ASP A 22 -3.68 9.34 -16.78
CA ASP A 22 -3.61 10.32 -15.69
C ASP A 22 -3.25 9.67 -14.34
N ASP A 23 -3.34 8.34 -14.25
CA ASP A 23 -3.10 7.58 -13.02
C ASP A 23 -1.67 7.03 -12.90
N ARG A 24 -0.89 7.07 -13.97
CA ARG A 24 0.51 6.65 -13.92
C ARG A 24 1.39 7.62 -13.14
N ALA A 25 2.13 7.08 -12.18
CA ALA A 25 3.16 7.84 -11.49
C ALA A 25 4.21 8.44 -12.47
N PRO A 26 4.80 9.61 -12.17
CA PRO A 26 5.89 10.18 -12.94
C PRO A 26 7.04 9.19 -13.15
N LYS A 27 7.78 9.33 -14.26
CA LYS A 27 8.89 8.42 -14.57
C LYS A 27 9.97 8.41 -13.47
N SER A 28 10.25 9.57 -12.86
CA SER A 28 11.17 9.70 -11.73
C SER A 28 10.74 8.82 -10.55
N THR A 29 9.45 8.88 -10.21
CA THR A 29 8.85 8.10 -9.12
C THR A 29 8.92 6.60 -9.42
N ARG A 30 8.57 6.18 -10.64
CA ARG A 30 8.68 4.76 -11.02
C ARG A 30 10.11 4.24 -10.95
N ASN A 31 11.09 5.03 -11.40
CA ASN A 31 12.50 4.65 -11.30
C ASN A 31 12.97 4.54 -9.83
N ALA A 32 12.50 5.44 -8.95
CA ALA A 32 12.80 5.37 -7.52
C ALA A 32 12.18 4.12 -6.87
N PHE A 33 10.95 3.78 -7.26
CA PHE A 33 10.26 2.56 -6.84
C PHE A 33 11.00 1.31 -7.31
N GLU A 34 11.33 1.18 -8.60
CA GLU A 34 12.04 0.02 -9.16
C GLU A 34 13.41 -0.18 -8.49
N ALA A 35 14.11 0.91 -8.17
CA ALA A 35 15.39 0.85 -7.47
C ALA A 35 15.24 0.36 -6.01
N ARG A 36 14.14 0.71 -5.34
CA ARG A 36 13.87 0.30 -3.96
C ARG A 36 13.29 -1.12 -3.88
N TYR A 37 12.42 -1.49 -4.81
CA TYR A 37 11.71 -2.76 -4.84
C TYR A 37 11.99 -3.56 -6.13
N PRO A 38 13.23 -4.04 -6.35
CA PRO A 38 13.62 -4.71 -7.60
C PRO A 38 12.92 -6.07 -7.81
N ASN A 39 12.28 -6.62 -6.77
CA ASN A 39 11.54 -7.87 -6.81
C ASN A 39 10.01 -7.66 -6.77
N ALA A 40 9.55 -6.43 -6.97
CA ALA A 40 8.12 -6.13 -7.04
C ALA A 40 7.49 -6.79 -8.28
N ILE A 41 6.28 -7.31 -8.10
CA ILE A 41 5.43 -7.89 -9.15
C ILE A 41 4.02 -7.35 -9.00
N ASP A 42 3.23 -7.41 -10.07
CA ASP A 42 1.82 -7.00 -10.10
C ASP A 42 1.62 -5.56 -9.61
N VAL A 43 2.48 -4.64 -10.09
CA VAL A 43 2.51 -3.25 -9.65
C VAL A 43 1.39 -2.45 -10.31
N ASP A 44 0.52 -1.89 -9.50
CA ASP A 44 -0.48 -0.90 -9.91
C ASP A 44 -0.17 0.48 -9.31
N TRP A 45 -0.62 1.55 -9.96
CA TRP A 45 -0.35 2.91 -9.52
C TRP A 45 -1.62 3.72 -9.39
N ASP A 46 -1.76 4.38 -8.25
CA ASP A 46 -2.87 5.28 -7.94
C ASP A 46 -2.36 6.65 -7.45
N LYS A 47 -3.28 7.60 -7.33
CA LYS A 47 -3.04 8.92 -6.73
C LYS A 47 -3.96 9.10 -5.53
N LYS A 48 -3.38 9.04 -4.35
CA LYS A 48 -4.11 9.23 -3.08
C LYS A 48 -3.55 10.46 -2.36
N HIS A 49 -4.39 11.43 -2.01
CA HIS A 49 -4.00 12.64 -1.24
C HIS A 49 -2.81 13.44 -1.80
N GLY A 50 -2.63 13.44 -3.13
CA GLY A 50 -1.53 14.16 -3.78
C GLY A 50 -0.20 13.40 -3.86
N TYR A 51 -0.18 12.16 -3.36
CA TYR A 51 0.94 11.22 -3.50
C TYR A 51 0.71 10.29 -4.69
N SER A 52 1.80 9.74 -5.23
CA SER A 52 1.76 8.58 -6.11
C SER A 52 1.92 7.34 -5.24
N VAL A 53 1.00 6.40 -5.35
CA VAL A 53 0.95 5.19 -4.55
C VAL A 53 1.10 3.99 -5.45
N ALA A 54 2.05 3.10 -5.11
CA ALA A 54 2.23 1.82 -5.77
C ALA A 54 1.67 0.71 -4.88
N GLU A 55 0.67 -0.01 -5.36
CA GLU A 55 0.19 -1.27 -4.81
C GLU A 55 0.93 -2.41 -5.51
N PHE A 56 1.51 -3.35 -4.78
CA PHE A 56 2.36 -4.39 -5.37
C PHE A 56 2.56 -5.58 -4.43
N HIS A 57 3.05 -6.68 -5.01
CA HIS A 57 3.56 -7.82 -4.23
C HIS A 57 5.07 -7.91 -4.37
N ILE A 58 5.73 -8.50 -3.37
CA ILE A 58 7.15 -8.86 -3.45
C ILE A 58 7.27 -10.35 -3.74
N LYS A 59 7.96 -10.70 -4.81
CA LYS A 59 8.14 -12.10 -5.23
C LYS A 59 8.68 -12.96 -4.09
N GLY A 60 7.88 -13.97 -3.69
CA GLY A 60 8.24 -14.92 -2.64
C GLY A 60 7.93 -14.45 -1.22
N GLN A 61 7.31 -13.31 -1.04
CA GLN A 61 6.72 -12.85 0.23
C GLN A 61 5.20 -12.98 0.19
N TRP A 62 4.59 -13.07 1.35
CA TRP A 62 3.15 -13.06 1.52
C TRP A 62 2.67 -11.62 1.72
N GLY A 63 1.43 -11.36 1.30
CA GLY A 63 0.75 -10.10 1.50
C GLY A 63 0.99 -9.07 0.40
N GLU A 64 0.18 -8.04 0.45
CA GLU A 64 0.27 -6.87 -0.41
C GLU A 64 1.17 -5.82 0.24
N CYS A 65 1.69 -4.92 -0.58
CA CYS A 65 2.50 -3.80 -0.14
C CYS A 65 1.99 -2.53 -0.80
N GLU A 66 2.00 -1.42 -0.07
CA GLU A 66 1.60 -0.12 -0.59
C GLU A 66 2.70 0.91 -0.33
N ALA A 67 3.37 1.41 -1.38
CA ALA A 67 4.47 2.37 -1.27
C ALA A 67 4.06 3.76 -1.74
N TRP A 68 4.29 4.76 -0.90
CA TRP A 68 3.89 6.15 -1.06
C TRP A 68 5.07 7.04 -1.45
N TYR A 69 4.88 7.86 -2.47
CA TYR A 69 5.88 8.77 -3.00
C TYR A 69 5.33 10.18 -3.15
N THR A 70 6.13 11.18 -2.85
CA THR A 70 5.80 12.57 -3.17
C THR A 70 5.68 12.77 -4.69
N LYS A 71 5.09 13.88 -5.12
CA LYS A 71 5.06 14.28 -6.54
C LYS A 71 6.44 14.42 -7.17
N ASP A 72 7.47 14.66 -6.37
CA ASP A 72 8.86 14.82 -6.81
C ASP A 72 9.61 13.48 -6.89
N GLY A 73 8.97 12.38 -6.40
CA GLY A 73 9.48 11.01 -6.45
C GLY A 73 10.24 10.58 -5.20
N ASP A 74 10.17 11.36 -4.12
CA ASP A 74 10.77 10.97 -2.85
C ASP A 74 9.89 9.95 -2.15
N TRP A 75 10.48 8.84 -1.70
CA TRP A 75 9.79 7.84 -0.90
C TRP A 75 9.40 8.39 0.48
N VAL A 76 8.15 8.15 0.85
CA VAL A 76 7.57 8.61 2.11
C VAL A 76 7.44 7.47 3.11
N MET A 77 6.75 6.40 2.71
CA MET A 77 6.47 5.25 3.56
C MET A 77 6.08 4.04 2.71
N THR A 78 6.06 2.87 3.33
CA THR A 78 5.49 1.65 2.74
C THR A 78 4.83 0.82 3.83
N SER A 79 3.57 0.43 3.63
CA SER A 79 2.92 -0.62 4.39
C SER A 79 3.16 -1.99 3.77
N PHE A 80 3.19 -2.99 4.61
CA PHE A 80 3.35 -4.40 4.26
C PHE A 80 2.37 -5.20 5.07
N ASP A 81 1.49 -5.96 4.43
CA ASP A 81 0.76 -7.01 5.12
C ASP A 81 1.73 -8.03 5.68
N ILE A 82 1.55 -8.41 6.91
CA ILE A 82 2.37 -9.42 7.57
C ILE A 82 1.49 -10.40 8.35
N HIS A 83 2.01 -11.60 8.63
CA HIS A 83 1.31 -12.49 9.55
C HIS A 83 1.43 -12.00 11.00
N TYR A 84 0.42 -12.30 11.83
CA TYR A 84 0.47 -12.01 13.27
C TYR A 84 1.72 -12.60 13.93
N SER A 85 2.16 -13.79 13.48
CA SER A 85 3.39 -14.44 13.97
C SER A 85 4.68 -13.67 13.66
N ASP A 86 4.66 -12.74 12.70
CA ASP A 86 5.82 -11.97 12.26
C ASP A 86 5.94 -10.64 13.04
N LEU A 87 4.94 -10.32 13.89
CA LEU A 87 5.01 -9.21 14.81
C LEU A 87 6.17 -9.38 15.82
N PRO A 88 6.82 -8.30 16.24
CA PRO A 88 7.71 -8.32 17.39
C PRO A 88 7.04 -8.96 18.61
N THR A 89 7.77 -9.81 19.34
CA THR A 89 7.26 -10.52 20.52
C THR A 89 6.70 -9.58 21.59
N ALA A 90 7.26 -8.37 21.69
CA ALA A 90 6.79 -7.32 22.61
C ALA A 90 5.36 -6.90 22.28
N ILE A 91 5.04 -6.72 20.98
CA ILE A 91 3.69 -6.38 20.51
C ILE A 91 2.73 -7.50 20.75
N GLN A 92 3.08 -8.77 20.39
CA GLN A 92 2.24 -9.93 20.65
C GLN A 92 1.91 -10.04 22.15
N SER A 93 2.92 -9.89 23.02
CA SER A 93 2.74 -9.97 24.47
C SER A 93 1.86 -8.84 25.01
N SER A 94 2.02 -7.61 24.52
CA SER A 94 1.21 -6.46 24.89
C SER A 94 -0.24 -6.65 24.48
N PHE A 95 -0.48 -7.02 23.22
CA PHE A 95 -1.81 -7.28 22.66
C PHE A 95 -2.52 -8.42 23.42
N GLU A 96 -1.87 -9.58 23.58
CA GLU A 96 -2.45 -10.73 24.27
C GLU A 96 -2.75 -10.45 25.75
N THR A 97 -1.95 -9.62 26.42
CA THR A 97 -2.17 -9.24 27.83
C THR A 97 -3.38 -8.33 27.99
N GLU A 98 -3.56 -7.37 27.10
CA GLU A 98 -4.65 -6.38 27.19
C GLU A 98 -5.97 -6.92 26.65
N TYR A 99 -5.94 -7.61 25.50
CA TYR A 99 -7.14 -8.00 24.78
C TYR A 99 -7.44 -9.50 24.83
N GLY A 100 -6.48 -10.30 25.24
CA GLY A 100 -6.62 -11.75 25.32
C GLY A 100 -6.13 -12.46 24.05
N LYS A 101 -5.60 -13.66 24.25
CA LYS A 101 -5.00 -14.49 23.20
C LYS A 101 -5.98 -14.95 22.12
N GLU A 102 -7.26 -15.07 22.47
CA GLU A 102 -8.33 -15.57 21.59
C GLU A 102 -9.05 -14.43 20.86
N THR A 103 -8.58 -13.17 20.99
CA THR A 103 -9.17 -12.03 20.28
C THR A 103 -8.97 -12.20 18.78
N PRO A 104 -10.04 -12.19 17.98
CA PRO A 104 -9.93 -12.34 16.54
C PRO A 104 -9.18 -11.15 15.92
N VAL A 105 -8.10 -11.44 15.21
CA VAL A 105 -7.34 -10.47 14.41
C VAL A 105 -7.71 -10.67 12.95
N SER A 106 -8.13 -9.62 12.28
CA SER A 106 -8.52 -9.61 10.87
C SER A 106 -7.38 -9.21 9.96
N ASP A 107 -6.57 -8.24 10.40
CA ASP A 107 -5.45 -7.73 9.62
C ASP A 107 -4.26 -7.33 10.48
N VAL A 108 -3.05 -7.40 9.90
CA VAL A 108 -1.79 -6.98 10.54
C VAL A 108 -0.86 -6.38 9.50
N GLU A 109 -0.44 -5.14 9.74
CA GLU A 109 0.47 -4.44 8.85
C GLU A 109 1.72 -3.94 9.59
N ARG A 110 2.79 -3.80 8.83
CA ARG A 110 4.01 -3.10 9.24
C ARG A 110 4.22 -1.88 8.35
N LEU A 111 4.28 -0.69 8.94
CA LEU A 111 4.51 0.58 8.26
C LEU A 111 5.96 1.03 8.46
N GLU A 112 6.75 0.99 7.40
CA GLU A 112 8.07 1.60 7.34
C GLU A 112 7.95 3.04 6.84
N ARG A 113 8.65 3.99 7.49
CA ARG A 113 8.57 5.42 7.18
C ARG A 113 9.93 6.04 6.97
N ASN A 114 9.99 7.06 6.13
CA ASN A 114 11.24 7.80 5.90
C ASN A 114 11.62 8.62 7.15
N ASN A 115 12.80 8.34 7.71
CA ASN A 115 13.35 9.02 8.89
C ASN A 115 12.45 9.00 10.15
N ALA A 116 11.63 7.96 10.31
CA ALA A 116 10.77 7.77 11.49
C ALA A 116 10.70 6.30 11.88
N ASP A 117 10.27 6.04 13.12
CA ASP A 117 10.17 4.68 13.64
C ASP A 117 9.09 3.88 12.91
N THR A 118 9.31 2.58 12.79
CA THR A 118 8.34 1.63 12.25
C THR A 118 7.12 1.56 13.17
N ILE A 119 5.93 1.52 12.58
CA ILE A 119 4.65 1.31 13.27
C ILE A 119 4.10 -0.04 12.83
N TYR A 120 3.40 -0.71 13.74
CA TYR A 120 2.67 -1.95 13.47
C TYR A 120 1.19 -1.71 13.74
N PHE A 121 0.35 -2.13 12.82
CA PHE A 121 -1.10 -2.07 12.95
C PHE A 121 -1.64 -3.47 13.22
N ILE A 122 -2.61 -3.55 14.12
CA ILE A 122 -3.43 -4.74 14.33
C ILE A 122 -4.88 -4.32 14.22
N GLU A 123 -5.61 -4.87 13.25
CA GLU A 123 -7.06 -4.78 13.24
C GLU A 123 -7.64 -5.99 13.98
N ALA A 124 -8.45 -5.74 14.99
CA ALA A 124 -9.02 -6.79 15.81
C ALA A 124 -10.49 -6.53 16.16
N GLN A 125 -11.29 -7.60 16.18
CA GLN A 125 -12.69 -7.54 16.55
C GLN A 125 -12.85 -7.71 18.06
N MET A 126 -13.47 -6.74 18.71
CA MET A 126 -13.72 -6.77 20.15
C MET A 126 -15.00 -6.04 20.56
N VAL A 127 -15.44 -6.28 21.80
CA VAL A 127 -16.58 -5.55 22.35
C VAL A 127 -16.10 -4.19 22.86
N TYR A 128 -16.46 -3.12 22.14
CA TYR A 128 -16.17 -1.75 22.51
C TYR A 128 -17.47 -0.99 22.76
N ASN A 129 -17.62 -0.36 23.93
CA ASN A 129 -18.86 0.31 24.35
C ASN A 129 -20.13 -0.55 24.26
N GLY A 130 -20.01 -1.88 24.42
CA GLY A 130 -21.12 -2.84 24.37
C GLY A 130 -21.49 -3.34 22.96
N TYR A 131 -20.75 -2.95 21.92
CA TYR A 131 -20.94 -3.39 20.53
C TYR A 131 -19.71 -4.11 20.02
N LEU A 132 -19.93 -5.15 19.20
CA LEU A 132 -18.84 -5.79 18.46
C LEU A 132 -18.34 -4.80 17.41
N THR A 133 -17.07 -4.47 17.46
CA THR A 133 -16.46 -3.39 16.69
C THR A 133 -15.07 -3.83 16.26
N SER A 134 -14.68 -3.52 15.02
CA SER A 134 -13.29 -3.58 14.59
C SER A 134 -12.55 -2.35 15.11
N LEU A 135 -11.43 -2.59 15.79
CA LEU A 135 -10.53 -1.55 16.28
C LEU A 135 -9.17 -1.68 15.59
N ASN A 136 -8.65 -0.55 15.20
CA ASN A 136 -7.26 -0.41 14.74
C ASN A 136 -6.39 -0.01 15.92
N LEU A 137 -5.33 -0.79 16.16
CA LEU A 137 -4.40 -0.65 17.26
C LEU A 137 -3.01 -0.43 16.69
N ASP A 138 -2.43 0.74 16.93
CA ASP A 138 -1.12 1.10 16.43
C ASP A 138 -0.08 0.90 17.53
N TYR A 139 0.97 0.13 17.24
CA TYR A 139 2.03 -0.20 18.17
C TYR A 139 3.40 0.29 17.70
N ALA A 140 4.22 0.75 18.64
CA ALA A 140 5.66 0.82 18.45
C ALA A 140 6.27 -0.58 18.56
N GLU A 141 7.47 -0.76 18.01
CA GLU A 141 8.19 -2.04 17.97
C GLU A 141 8.43 -2.64 19.38
N ASP A 142 8.55 -1.79 20.41
CA ASP A 142 8.72 -2.20 21.81
C ASP A 142 7.45 -2.68 22.51
N GLY A 143 6.31 -2.72 21.79
CA GLY A 143 5.00 -3.14 22.31
C GLY A 143 4.20 -2.01 22.96
N THR A 144 4.66 -0.76 22.89
CA THR A 144 3.90 0.39 23.38
C THR A 144 2.72 0.65 22.45
N LEU A 145 1.48 0.62 22.98
CA LEU A 145 0.27 1.01 22.26
C LEU A 145 0.29 2.54 22.07
N LEU A 146 0.31 2.98 20.84
CA LEU A 146 0.39 4.39 20.45
C LEU A 146 -0.99 5.02 20.24
N ARG A 147 -1.89 4.26 19.61
CA ARG A 147 -3.22 4.74 19.24
C ARG A 147 -4.21 3.58 19.21
N THR A 148 -5.47 3.91 19.51
CA THR A 148 -6.63 3.06 19.26
C THR A 148 -7.66 3.89 18.50
N SER A 149 -8.19 3.35 17.41
CA SER A 149 -9.28 3.96 16.66
C SER A 149 -10.31 2.91 16.26
N VAL A 150 -11.54 3.33 16.06
CA VAL A 150 -12.56 2.46 15.46
C VAL A 150 -12.24 2.38 13.98
N ASP A 151 -12.27 1.15 13.46
CA ASP A 151 -12.18 0.95 12.02
C ASP A 151 -13.40 1.57 11.33
N VAL A 152 -13.15 2.39 10.32
CA VAL A 152 -14.18 3.09 9.54
C VAL A 152 -13.94 2.72 8.09
N GLU A 153 -14.97 2.15 7.44
CA GLU A 153 -14.92 1.86 6.01
C GLU A 153 -14.38 3.07 5.23
N ASP A 154 -13.52 2.85 4.28
CA ASP A 154 -12.84 3.84 3.42
C ASP A 154 -11.78 4.73 4.11
N TYR A 155 -11.39 4.44 5.35
CA TYR A 155 -10.31 5.16 6.02
C TYR A 155 -9.09 4.27 6.29
N ASP A 156 -8.10 4.42 5.45
CA ASP A 156 -6.82 3.74 5.60
C ASP A 156 -6.00 4.36 6.76
N ASN A 157 -5.57 3.53 7.70
CA ASN A 157 -4.82 3.94 8.89
C ASN A 157 -3.50 4.63 8.58
N VAL A 158 -2.88 4.31 7.45
CA VAL A 158 -1.61 4.92 7.04
C VAL A 158 -1.74 6.44 6.83
N TYR A 159 -2.92 6.96 6.51
CA TYR A 159 -3.17 8.41 6.34
C TYR A 159 -2.83 9.23 7.57
N TYR A 160 -2.97 8.65 8.78
CA TYR A 160 -2.61 9.34 10.02
C TYR A 160 -1.11 9.68 10.07
N TYR A 161 -0.29 8.91 9.39
CA TYR A 161 1.17 9.01 9.41
C TYR A 161 1.77 9.73 8.20
N LEU A 162 0.94 10.26 7.29
CA LEU A 162 1.41 11.11 6.20
C LEU A 162 1.98 12.42 6.75
N PRO A 163 3.11 12.91 6.20
CA PRO A 163 3.60 14.25 6.51
C PRO A 163 2.66 15.28 5.88
N TRP A 164 2.10 16.14 6.72
CA TRP A 164 1.22 17.24 6.33
C TRP A 164 2.03 18.52 6.05
#